data_5e703d82a4337d5219a1b8b4348a0bdf
#
_entry.id   5e703d82a4337d5219a1b8b4348a0bdf
#
_cell.length_a   1.000
_cell.length_b   1.000
_cell.length_c   1.000
_cell.angle_alpha   90.00
_cell.angle_beta   90.00
_cell.angle_gamma   90.00
#
_symmetry.space_group_name_H-M   'P 1'
#
loop_
_entity.id
_entity.type
_entity.pdbx_description
1 polymer ?
#
loop_
_entity_poly.entity_id
_entity_poly.type
_entity_poly.pdbx_seq_one_letter_code
_entity_poly.pdbx_strand_id
1 'polypeptide(L)'
;MSKFEKSSYDATKTILKHNEFIATPVLVDKTGVVVNDEGKYIVKAGTIVGGNSKAVLDNPTEPVVEKNDPPVAASVELEIDNTPDAEVGILVTAVESGEAGNDLKIQLKNPGVINSPLSVEIDEETIIVNLETDGTAAVAAKKDFDNAAPDANSKVTVTAKEAGTIGNSIKVQFLNPSKADQDLAVSIVGDTIVVSLATGAGAGPITSTAENVADAINVHLIAKQLVTATYSGDGTTVVEAHAGAALAGGAAEIAGKIVSTVAEVVDAINGHFDVAKLIEAEAIGKDSGLAIAVAATPLAGGDDGSGYEAEGVLLYDVDVTHGDAPGAMIVWGFIDKSKLDEDPCDDAVAALAGRIVFFDV
;
A
#
# COMPACT_ATOMS: atom_id res chain seq x y z
N MET A 1 21.52 68.25 21.55
CA MET A 1 20.43 67.79 22.46
C MET A 1 19.68 66.71 21.69
N SER A 2 19.87 65.47 22.07
CA SER A 2 19.09 64.35 21.45
C SER A 2 17.69 64.41 22.06
N LYS A 3 16.69 64.49 21.19
CA LYS A 3 15.29 64.33 21.54
C LYS A 3 15.09 62.84 21.87
N PHE A 4 14.82 62.57 23.17
CA PHE A 4 14.22 61.27 23.51
C PHE A 4 12.77 61.32 23.04
N GLU A 5 12.44 60.59 21.96
CA GLU A 5 11.07 60.30 21.64
C GLU A 5 10.57 59.29 22.68
N LYS A 6 9.58 59.73 23.44
CA LYS A 6 8.84 58.84 24.37
C LYS A 6 7.87 58.06 23.51
N SER A 7 8.24 56.86 23.09
CA SER A 7 7.26 55.90 22.58
C SER A 7 6.41 55.47 23.74
N SER A 8 5.18 55.96 23.83
CA SER A 8 4.19 55.41 24.76
C SER A 8 3.76 54.04 24.23
N TYR A 9 4.37 53.00 24.67
CA TYR A 9 3.76 51.68 24.58
C TYR A 9 2.51 51.68 25.42
N ASP A 10 1.37 51.39 24.84
CA ASP A 10 0.15 51.12 25.59
C ASP A 10 0.26 49.70 26.15
N ALA A 11 1.09 49.56 27.17
CA ALA A 11 1.44 48.31 27.84
C ALA A 11 0.34 47.88 28.83
N THR A 12 -0.92 47.76 28.32
CA THR A 12 -2.04 47.43 29.21
C THR A 12 -2.77 46.15 28.84
N LYS A 13 -2.20 45.31 28.00
CA LYS A 13 -2.75 43.95 27.85
C LYS A 13 -2.30 43.09 29.02
N THR A 14 -3.09 43.08 30.10
CA THR A 14 -2.83 42.18 31.24
C THR A 14 -3.32 40.79 30.94
N ILE A 15 -2.41 39.89 30.62
CA ILE A 15 -2.72 38.47 30.33
C ILE A 15 -3.04 37.66 31.60
N LEU A 16 -2.73 38.21 32.79
CA LEU A 16 -2.94 37.55 34.06
C LEU A 16 -4.43 37.51 34.44
N LYS A 17 -4.89 36.34 34.92
CA LYS A 17 -6.20 36.16 35.54
C LYS A 17 -6.22 36.63 36.96
N HIS A 18 -5.12 36.41 37.69
CA HIS A 18 -4.87 36.84 39.08
C HIS A 18 -3.53 37.53 39.20
N ASN A 19 -3.41 38.42 40.18
CA ASN A 19 -2.18 39.21 40.38
C ASN A 19 -1.05 38.40 41.08
N GLU A 20 -1.24 37.13 41.33
CA GLU A 20 -0.22 36.26 41.93
C GLU A 20 0.50 35.51 40.79
N PHE A 21 1.79 35.80 40.64
CA PHE A 21 2.65 35.16 39.64
C PHE A 21 4.12 35.24 40.05
N ILE A 22 4.93 34.35 39.47
CA ILE A 22 6.39 34.42 39.52
C ILE A 22 6.90 34.59 38.11
N ALA A 23 7.73 35.58 37.88
CA ALA A 23 8.39 35.81 36.59
C ALA A 23 9.92 35.86 36.77
N THR A 24 10.63 35.40 35.75
CA THR A 24 12.08 35.48 35.63
C THR A 24 12.48 36.44 34.53
N PRO A 25 13.57 37.23 34.65
CA PRO A 25 14.09 37.99 33.53
C PRO A 25 14.65 37.03 32.48
N VAL A 26 14.36 37.34 31.21
CA VAL A 26 14.82 36.58 30.04
C VAL A 26 15.33 37.52 28.97
N LEU A 27 16.15 36.99 28.06
CA LEU A 27 16.53 37.68 26.84
C LEU A 27 15.62 37.10 25.71
N VAL A 28 14.86 37.95 25.05
CA VAL A 28 13.93 37.54 23.99
C VAL A 28 14.65 37.64 22.64
N ASP A 29 14.73 36.53 21.92
CA ASP A 29 15.36 36.45 20.59
C ASP A 29 14.45 37.05 19.52
N LYS A 30 15.06 37.60 18.50
CA LYS A 30 14.39 38.11 17.30
C LYS A 30 14.02 37.01 16.29
N THR A 31 14.59 35.83 16.39
CA THR A 31 14.40 34.74 15.43
C THR A 31 12.93 34.34 15.32
N GLY A 32 12.41 34.21 14.09
CA GLY A 32 11.02 33.84 13.84
C GLY A 32 10.00 34.99 13.95
N VAL A 33 10.37 36.11 14.56
CA VAL A 33 9.43 37.24 14.77
C VAL A 33 9.12 37.94 13.46
N VAL A 34 7.83 38.06 13.11
CA VAL A 34 7.37 38.75 11.89
C VAL A 34 7.29 40.25 12.14
N VAL A 35 7.72 41.05 11.13
CA VAL A 35 7.61 42.49 11.17
C VAL A 35 6.13 42.93 11.14
N ASN A 36 5.74 43.86 12.03
CA ASN A 36 4.42 44.42 12.04
C ASN A 36 4.25 45.58 11.00
N ASP A 37 3.03 46.11 10.85
CA ASP A 37 2.72 47.19 9.91
C ASP A 37 3.51 48.47 10.17
N GLU A 38 4.07 48.66 11.35
CA GLU A 38 4.90 49.79 11.73
C GLU A 38 6.40 49.59 11.44
N GLY A 39 6.77 48.43 10.87
CA GLY A 39 8.16 48.07 10.59
C GLY A 39 8.95 47.63 11.83
N LYS A 40 8.26 47.21 12.87
CA LYS A 40 8.86 46.72 14.13
C LYS A 40 8.70 45.23 14.30
N TYR A 41 9.64 44.64 15.04
CA TYR A 41 9.60 43.23 15.45
C TYR A 41 9.21 43.20 16.94
N ILE A 42 7.98 42.81 17.23
CA ILE A 42 7.42 42.81 18.60
C ILE A 42 6.99 41.38 18.95
N VAL A 43 7.60 40.82 19.99
CA VAL A 43 7.09 39.61 20.64
C VAL A 43 6.01 40.01 21.63
N LYS A 44 4.80 39.50 21.49
CA LYS A 44 3.63 39.95 22.24
C LYS A 44 3.58 39.38 23.64
N ALA A 45 2.94 40.11 24.56
CA ALA A 45 2.53 39.57 25.85
C ALA A 45 1.62 38.36 25.63
N GLY A 46 1.88 37.29 26.37
CA GLY A 46 1.13 36.04 26.21
C GLY A 46 1.75 35.03 25.29
N THR A 47 2.78 35.39 24.51
CA THR A 47 3.55 34.41 23.74
C THR A 47 4.14 33.36 24.65
N ILE A 48 3.92 32.11 24.35
CA ILE A 48 4.52 30.95 25.03
C ILE A 48 5.96 30.85 24.57
N VAL A 49 6.89 30.77 25.52
CA VAL A 49 8.31 30.82 25.21
C VAL A 49 9.11 29.75 25.96
N GLY A 50 10.21 29.36 25.36
CA GLY A 50 11.23 28.51 25.97
C GLY A 50 12.59 28.84 25.38
N GLY A 51 13.64 28.21 25.87
CA GLY A 51 15.00 28.45 25.40
C GLY A 51 15.17 28.04 23.93
N ASN A 52 16.01 28.79 23.19
CA ASN A 52 16.23 28.54 21.75
C ASN A 52 16.88 27.17 21.51
N SER A 53 17.97 26.86 22.22
CA SER A 53 18.70 25.58 22.08
C SER A 53 18.84 24.81 23.38
N LYS A 54 18.55 25.41 24.51
CA LYS A 54 18.61 24.80 25.84
C LYS A 54 17.59 25.46 26.76
N ALA A 55 17.07 24.69 27.70
CA ALA A 55 16.13 25.20 28.66
C ALA A 55 16.69 26.47 29.35
N VAL A 56 15.91 27.58 29.32
CA VAL A 56 16.35 28.85 29.89
C VAL A 56 16.34 28.80 31.42
N LEU A 57 15.48 27.98 32.02
CA LEU A 57 15.45 27.80 33.48
C LEU A 57 16.72 27.14 34.01
N ASP A 58 17.39 26.34 33.18
CA ASP A 58 18.68 25.70 33.48
C ASP A 58 19.87 26.56 33.05
N ASN A 59 19.67 27.40 32.01
CA ASN A 59 20.69 28.26 31.43
C ASN A 59 20.17 29.71 31.26
N PRO A 60 20.21 30.56 32.27
CA PRO A 60 19.62 31.91 32.26
C PRO A 60 20.19 32.88 31.23
N THR A 61 21.25 32.49 30.50
CA THR A 61 21.81 33.29 29.39
C THR A 61 21.29 32.86 28.01
N GLU A 62 20.53 31.78 27.96
CA GLU A 62 19.88 31.33 26.76
C GLU A 62 18.75 32.30 26.36
N PRO A 63 18.70 32.78 25.12
CA PRO A 63 17.57 33.57 24.67
C PRO A 63 16.33 32.68 24.55
N VAL A 64 15.15 33.29 24.82
CA VAL A 64 13.86 32.61 24.62
C VAL A 64 13.31 32.93 23.24
N VAL A 65 12.69 31.93 22.62
CA VAL A 65 11.94 31.99 21.39
C VAL A 65 10.51 31.48 21.63
N GLU A 66 9.63 31.70 20.70
CA GLU A 66 8.28 31.14 20.72
C GLU A 66 8.30 29.61 20.68
N LYS A 67 7.45 28.99 21.48
CA LYS A 67 7.33 27.55 21.67
C LYS A 67 5.84 27.17 21.75
N ASN A 68 5.09 27.44 20.68
CA ASN A 68 3.65 27.18 20.62
C ASN A 68 3.23 26.37 19.38
N ASP A 69 4.19 25.84 18.61
CA ASP A 69 3.86 25.04 17.43
C ASP A 69 3.37 23.65 17.86
N PRO A 70 2.17 23.24 17.45
CA PRO A 70 1.70 21.89 17.68
C PRO A 70 2.45 20.89 16.82
N PRO A 71 2.53 19.61 17.22
CA PRO A 71 3.09 18.57 16.38
C PRO A 71 2.22 18.35 15.14
N VAL A 72 2.86 18.07 14.01
CA VAL A 72 2.23 17.83 12.72
C VAL A 72 2.42 16.38 12.32
N ALA A 73 1.36 15.73 11.86
CA ALA A 73 1.43 14.38 11.35
C ALA A 73 2.09 14.35 9.96
N ALA A 74 2.95 13.36 9.72
CA ALA A 74 3.49 13.09 8.39
C ALA A 74 2.39 12.61 7.45
N SER A 75 2.42 13.02 6.20
CA SER A 75 1.45 12.60 5.19
C SER A 75 2.08 12.43 3.81
N VAL A 76 1.38 11.73 2.93
CA VAL A 76 1.72 11.63 1.51
C VAL A 76 0.45 11.50 0.69
N GLU A 77 0.41 12.21 -0.43
CA GLU A 77 -0.62 12.04 -1.45
C GLU A 77 -0.10 11.11 -2.55
N LEU A 78 -0.81 10.00 -2.77
CA LEU A 78 -0.53 9.08 -3.86
C LEU A 78 -1.41 9.47 -5.05
N GLU A 79 -0.79 10.01 -6.10
CA GLU A 79 -1.48 10.28 -7.35
C GLU A 79 -1.80 8.96 -8.06
N ILE A 80 -3.08 8.71 -8.35
CA ILE A 80 -3.58 7.48 -9.00
C ILE A 80 -4.14 7.79 -10.39
N ASP A 81 -3.86 8.97 -10.93
CA ASP A 81 -4.46 9.43 -12.17
C ASP A 81 -4.01 8.62 -13.39
N ASN A 82 -4.99 7.96 -14.03
CA ASN A 82 -4.88 7.34 -15.34
C ASN A 82 -5.63 8.11 -16.45
N THR A 83 -6.28 9.23 -16.11
CA THR A 83 -7.08 10.01 -17.07
C THR A 83 -6.90 11.50 -16.86
N PRO A 84 -6.76 12.30 -17.93
CA PRO A 84 -6.41 13.73 -17.83
C PRO A 84 -7.47 14.65 -17.21
N ASP A 85 -8.61 14.14 -16.75
CA ASP A 85 -9.75 14.94 -16.34
C ASP A 85 -10.28 14.73 -14.91
N ALA A 86 -9.62 13.90 -14.09
CA ALA A 86 -10.05 13.68 -12.71
C ALA A 86 -8.83 13.49 -11.79
N GLU A 87 -8.68 14.40 -10.84
CA GLU A 87 -7.79 14.21 -9.70
C GLU A 87 -8.30 13.00 -8.90
N VAL A 88 -7.59 11.89 -8.97
CA VAL A 88 -7.86 10.68 -8.21
C VAL A 88 -6.60 10.34 -7.44
N GLY A 89 -6.71 10.22 -6.13
CA GLY A 89 -5.59 9.95 -5.28
C GLY A 89 -5.99 9.31 -3.96
N ILE A 90 -5.00 9.00 -3.16
CA ILE A 90 -5.16 8.58 -1.78
C ILE A 90 -4.25 9.46 -0.92
N LEU A 91 -4.84 10.21 0.01
CA LEU A 91 -4.09 10.86 1.08
C LEU A 91 -3.85 9.83 2.18
N VAL A 92 -2.62 9.66 2.56
CA VAL A 92 -2.21 8.80 3.69
C VAL A 92 -1.55 9.67 4.74
N THR A 93 -2.05 9.62 5.97
CA THR A 93 -1.58 10.44 7.08
C THR A 93 -1.19 9.53 8.26
N ALA A 94 -0.07 9.80 8.90
CA ALA A 94 0.32 9.12 10.13
C ALA A 94 -0.69 9.41 11.26
N VAL A 95 -1.06 8.41 12.04
CA VAL A 95 -1.98 8.56 13.17
C VAL A 95 -1.32 9.34 14.31
N GLU A 96 -0.03 9.10 14.55
CA GLU A 96 0.73 9.86 15.52
C GLU A 96 1.39 11.05 14.83
N SER A 97 1.20 12.24 15.40
CA SER A 97 1.90 13.44 14.96
C SER A 97 3.36 13.38 15.39
N GLY A 98 4.23 14.06 14.64
CA GLY A 98 5.65 14.15 14.94
C GLY A 98 6.54 13.60 13.82
N GLU A 99 7.87 13.76 14.00
CA GLU A 99 8.88 13.32 13.03
C GLU A 99 8.89 11.81 12.79
N ALA A 100 8.48 11.00 13.77
CA ALA A 100 8.45 9.54 13.66
C ALA A 100 7.58 9.04 12.50
N GLY A 101 6.53 9.79 12.12
CA GLY A 101 5.70 9.47 10.96
C GLY A 101 6.44 9.52 9.62
N ASN A 102 7.56 10.26 9.52
CA ASN A 102 8.35 10.38 8.30
C ASN A 102 9.08 9.08 7.93
N ASP A 103 9.27 8.16 8.86
CA ASP A 103 9.90 6.86 8.60
C ASP A 103 8.94 5.88 7.93
N LEU A 104 7.63 6.08 8.07
CA LEU A 104 6.61 5.23 7.48
C LEU A 104 6.58 5.38 5.95
N LYS A 105 6.32 4.26 5.27
CA LYS A 105 6.18 4.21 3.79
C LYS A 105 4.91 3.49 3.42
N ILE A 106 4.31 3.88 2.30
CA ILE A 106 3.17 3.21 1.70
C ILE A 106 3.53 2.73 0.29
N GLN A 107 3.13 1.51 -0.06
CA GLN A 107 3.30 0.92 -1.38
C GLN A 107 2.01 0.30 -1.86
N LEU A 108 1.58 0.63 -3.08
CA LEU A 108 0.53 -0.09 -3.80
C LEU A 108 1.19 -1.04 -4.80
N LYS A 109 1.09 -2.34 -4.57
CA LYS A 109 1.82 -3.36 -5.32
C LYS A 109 0.90 -4.16 -6.22
N ASN A 110 1.25 -4.26 -7.50
CA ASN A 110 0.68 -5.28 -8.36
C ASN A 110 1.37 -6.62 -8.04
N PRO A 111 0.66 -7.63 -7.54
CA PRO A 111 1.26 -8.92 -7.18
C PRO A 111 1.80 -9.70 -8.38
N GLY A 112 1.42 -9.32 -9.62
CA GLY A 112 1.89 -9.96 -10.86
C GLY A 112 1.34 -11.37 -11.10
N VAL A 113 0.35 -11.79 -10.31
CA VAL A 113 -0.35 -13.08 -10.45
C VAL A 113 -1.82 -12.84 -10.74
N ILE A 114 -2.49 -13.81 -11.33
CA ILE A 114 -3.92 -13.74 -11.65
C ILE A 114 -4.77 -14.04 -10.41
N ASN A 115 -5.94 -13.39 -10.34
CA ASN A 115 -6.93 -13.63 -9.28
C ASN A 115 -6.35 -13.51 -7.85
N SER A 116 -5.43 -12.57 -7.67
CA SER A 116 -4.91 -12.23 -6.35
C SER A 116 -5.94 -11.39 -5.60
N PRO A 117 -6.27 -11.70 -4.35
CA PRO A 117 -7.15 -10.85 -3.55
C PRO A 117 -6.44 -9.58 -3.09
N LEU A 118 -7.22 -8.53 -2.84
CA LEU A 118 -6.74 -7.33 -2.14
C LEU A 118 -6.30 -7.71 -0.72
N SER A 119 -5.11 -7.30 -0.33
CA SER A 119 -4.58 -7.55 1.03
C SER A 119 -3.61 -6.46 1.45
N VAL A 120 -3.49 -6.28 2.77
CA VAL A 120 -2.57 -5.32 3.37
C VAL A 120 -1.62 -6.07 4.30
N GLU A 121 -0.35 -5.74 4.24
CA GLU A 121 0.69 -6.29 5.10
C GLU A 121 1.67 -5.20 5.53
N ILE A 122 2.40 -5.43 6.61
CA ILE A 122 3.45 -4.54 7.12
C ILE A 122 4.78 -5.28 6.98
N ASP A 123 5.73 -4.65 6.30
CA ASP A 123 7.11 -5.10 6.21
C ASP A 123 8.03 -3.99 6.74
N GLU A 124 8.52 -4.19 7.97
CA GLU A 124 9.25 -3.18 8.75
C GLU A 124 8.42 -1.88 8.87
N GLU A 125 8.85 -0.78 8.24
CA GLU A 125 8.20 0.54 8.22
C GLU A 125 7.36 0.77 6.96
N THR A 126 7.25 -0.25 6.10
CA THR A 126 6.51 -0.16 4.84
C THR A 126 5.17 -0.88 4.95
N ILE A 127 4.10 -0.14 4.72
CA ILE A 127 2.75 -0.68 4.56
C ILE A 127 2.59 -1.04 3.08
N ILE A 128 2.40 -2.33 2.79
CA ILE A 128 2.25 -2.86 1.45
C ILE A 128 0.79 -3.25 1.22
N VAL A 129 0.16 -2.62 0.26
CA VAL A 129 -1.18 -2.99 -0.22
C VAL A 129 -1.01 -3.78 -1.51
N ASN A 130 -1.21 -5.09 -1.45
CA ASN A 130 -1.26 -5.95 -2.62
C ASN A 130 -2.62 -5.77 -3.30
N LEU A 131 -2.63 -5.19 -4.48
CA LEU A 131 -3.86 -4.86 -5.22
C LEU A 131 -4.53 -6.13 -5.76
N GLU A 132 -5.86 -6.15 -5.77
CA GLU A 132 -6.62 -7.23 -6.38
C GLU A 132 -6.40 -7.27 -7.89
N THR A 133 -6.27 -8.47 -8.44
CA THR A 133 -6.10 -8.68 -9.87
C THR A 133 -7.08 -9.73 -10.39
N ASP A 134 -7.59 -9.52 -11.58
CA ASP A 134 -8.29 -10.54 -12.36
C ASP A 134 -7.33 -11.29 -13.29
N GLY A 135 -7.87 -12.17 -14.11
CA GLY A 135 -7.12 -12.85 -15.17
C GLY A 135 -7.69 -14.22 -15.49
N THR A 136 -7.10 -14.84 -16.46
CA THR A 136 -7.51 -16.20 -16.87
C THR A 136 -6.31 -17.12 -16.89
N ALA A 137 -6.38 -18.20 -16.11
CA ALA A 137 -5.35 -19.21 -16.06
C ALA A 137 -5.12 -19.86 -17.45
N ALA A 138 -3.90 -20.26 -17.72
CA ALA A 138 -3.58 -21.03 -18.91
C ALA A 138 -4.41 -22.32 -18.98
N VAL A 139 -4.91 -22.65 -20.16
CA VAL A 139 -5.72 -23.84 -20.42
C VAL A 139 -4.90 -24.87 -21.17
N ALA A 140 -4.92 -26.14 -20.72
CA ALA A 140 -4.26 -27.23 -21.44
C ALA A 140 -5.04 -27.62 -22.68
N ALA A 141 -4.31 -27.85 -23.76
CA ALA A 141 -4.89 -28.41 -25.01
C ALA A 141 -5.36 -29.83 -24.80
N LYS A 142 -6.49 -30.20 -25.36
CA LYS A 142 -7.05 -31.56 -25.30
C LYS A 142 -7.70 -31.99 -26.59
N LYS A 143 -7.88 -33.31 -26.76
CA LYS A 143 -8.60 -33.92 -27.87
C LYS A 143 -9.27 -35.19 -27.38
N ASP A 144 -10.53 -35.31 -27.75
CA ASP A 144 -11.30 -36.55 -27.60
C ASP A 144 -11.18 -37.39 -28.88
N PHE A 145 -10.89 -38.67 -28.71
CA PHE A 145 -10.88 -39.72 -29.71
C PHE A 145 -12.00 -40.69 -29.38
N ASP A 146 -13.04 -40.71 -30.19
CA ASP A 146 -14.22 -41.52 -29.95
C ASP A 146 -14.59 -42.27 -31.22
N ASN A 147 -15.26 -43.44 -31.09
CA ASN A 147 -15.68 -44.23 -32.22
C ASN A 147 -16.71 -43.50 -33.08
N ALA A 148 -16.83 -43.83 -34.36
CA ALA A 148 -17.85 -43.25 -35.25
C ALA A 148 -19.28 -43.50 -34.75
N ALA A 149 -19.49 -44.62 -34.06
CA ALA A 149 -20.69 -44.90 -33.25
C ALA A 149 -20.29 -44.90 -31.77
N PRO A 150 -20.26 -43.69 -31.11
CA PRO A 150 -19.76 -43.55 -29.74
C PRO A 150 -20.69 -44.22 -28.74
N ASP A 151 -20.07 -44.83 -27.74
CA ASP A 151 -20.76 -45.33 -26.54
C ASP A 151 -20.11 -44.77 -25.24
N ALA A 152 -20.70 -45.08 -24.10
CA ALA A 152 -20.25 -44.57 -22.84
C ALA A 152 -18.79 -44.95 -22.46
N ASN A 153 -18.21 -45.98 -23.13
CA ASN A 153 -16.91 -46.59 -22.78
C ASN A 153 -15.88 -46.53 -23.88
N SER A 154 -16.15 -45.81 -25.02
CA SER A 154 -15.31 -45.85 -26.23
C SER A 154 -14.32 -44.69 -26.35
N LYS A 155 -14.54 -43.64 -25.58
CA LYS A 155 -13.79 -42.40 -25.74
C LYS A 155 -12.48 -42.41 -24.95
N VAL A 156 -11.40 -41.95 -25.61
CA VAL A 156 -10.11 -41.62 -25.00
C VAL A 156 -9.91 -40.11 -25.10
N THR A 157 -9.74 -39.44 -23.96
CA THR A 157 -9.40 -38.02 -23.92
C THR A 157 -7.92 -37.89 -23.66
N VAL A 158 -7.20 -37.19 -24.54
CA VAL A 158 -5.78 -36.89 -24.38
C VAL A 158 -5.64 -35.38 -24.08
N THR A 159 -4.98 -35.05 -22.96
CA THR A 159 -4.79 -33.68 -22.49
C THR A 159 -3.30 -33.38 -22.38
N ALA A 160 -2.85 -32.26 -22.91
CA ALA A 160 -1.46 -31.79 -22.70
C ALA A 160 -1.18 -31.58 -21.24
N LYS A 161 0.02 -31.94 -20.76
CA LYS A 161 0.43 -31.68 -19.37
C LYS A 161 0.73 -30.22 -19.10
N GLU A 162 1.32 -29.53 -20.09
CA GLU A 162 1.55 -28.12 -19.99
C GLU A 162 0.33 -27.35 -20.48
N ALA A 163 -0.17 -26.47 -19.62
CA ALA A 163 -1.18 -25.51 -20.00
C ALA A 163 -0.57 -24.45 -20.93
N GLY A 164 -1.41 -23.87 -21.78
CA GLY A 164 -0.96 -22.88 -22.75
C GLY A 164 -1.07 -23.37 -24.20
N THR A 165 -0.59 -22.54 -25.13
CA THR A 165 -0.72 -22.81 -26.57
C THR A 165 0.21 -23.89 -27.09
N ILE A 166 1.27 -24.25 -26.36
CA ILE A 166 2.26 -25.26 -26.78
C ILE A 166 1.60 -26.61 -27.02
N GLY A 167 0.65 -26.99 -26.16
CA GLY A 167 -0.07 -28.25 -26.28
C GLY A 167 -0.83 -28.41 -27.60
N ASN A 168 -1.19 -27.32 -28.29
CA ASN A 168 -1.90 -27.36 -29.56
C ASN A 168 -1.05 -27.96 -30.72
N SER A 169 0.27 -28.02 -30.56
CA SER A 169 1.16 -28.63 -31.58
C SER A 169 1.27 -30.13 -31.45
N ILE A 170 0.92 -30.69 -30.31
CA ILE A 170 0.98 -32.15 -30.08
C ILE A 170 -0.12 -32.84 -30.88
N LYS A 171 0.28 -33.82 -31.67
CA LYS A 171 -0.64 -34.66 -32.44
C LYS A 171 -0.73 -36.06 -31.86
N VAL A 172 -1.90 -36.67 -31.97
CA VAL A 172 -2.13 -38.06 -31.54
C VAL A 172 -2.81 -38.79 -32.66
N GLN A 173 -2.35 -40.03 -32.94
CA GLN A 173 -2.88 -40.92 -33.96
C GLN A 173 -3.11 -42.28 -33.37
N PHE A 174 -4.27 -42.90 -33.65
CA PHE A 174 -4.53 -44.33 -33.40
C PHE A 174 -4.43 -45.07 -34.72
N LEU A 175 -3.33 -45.78 -34.90
CA LEU A 175 -2.99 -46.47 -36.15
C LEU A 175 -3.46 -47.92 -36.09
N ASN A 176 -4.29 -48.35 -37.04
CA ASN A 176 -4.51 -49.77 -37.32
C ASN A 176 -3.33 -50.29 -38.15
N PRO A 177 -2.51 -51.22 -37.62
CA PRO A 177 -1.36 -51.75 -38.37
C PRO A 177 -1.76 -52.60 -39.56
N SER A 178 -3.06 -52.96 -39.72
CA SER A 178 -3.60 -53.76 -40.81
C SER A 178 -2.90 -55.13 -41.00
N LYS A 179 -2.42 -55.69 -39.90
CA LYS A 179 -1.76 -57.01 -39.80
C LYS A 179 -2.37 -57.78 -38.64
N ALA A 180 -2.40 -59.11 -38.74
CA ALA A 180 -2.87 -59.95 -37.64
C ALA A 180 -1.85 -60.00 -36.51
N ASP A 181 -2.35 -60.26 -35.31
CA ASP A 181 -1.58 -60.56 -34.08
C ASP A 181 -0.50 -59.53 -33.75
N GLN A 182 -0.86 -58.23 -33.86
CA GLN A 182 0.03 -57.15 -33.44
C GLN A 182 -0.26 -56.73 -32.00
N ASP A 183 0.80 -56.44 -31.26
CA ASP A 183 0.71 -55.89 -29.91
C ASP A 183 0.43 -54.38 -29.93
N LEU A 184 -0.22 -53.88 -28.87
CA LEU A 184 -0.40 -52.45 -28.60
C LEU A 184 0.97 -51.84 -28.33
N ALA A 185 1.30 -50.77 -29.09
CA ALA A 185 2.57 -50.04 -28.90
C ALA A 185 2.39 -48.57 -29.07
N VAL A 186 3.14 -47.77 -28.28
CA VAL A 186 3.19 -46.29 -28.42
C VAL A 186 4.58 -45.90 -28.91
N SER A 187 4.62 -44.99 -29.86
CA SER A 187 5.86 -44.39 -30.37
C SER A 187 5.70 -42.90 -30.61
N ILE A 188 6.81 -42.19 -30.71
CA ILE A 188 6.82 -40.74 -31.02
C ILE A 188 7.47 -40.58 -32.39
N VAL A 189 6.74 -39.95 -33.32
CA VAL A 189 7.23 -39.63 -34.65
C VAL A 189 7.09 -38.12 -34.91
N GLY A 190 8.17 -37.39 -34.76
CA GLY A 190 8.16 -35.92 -34.74
C GLY A 190 7.28 -35.40 -33.60
N ASP A 191 6.27 -34.61 -33.92
CA ASP A 191 5.32 -34.05 -32.94
C ASP A 191 4.08 -34.96 -32.73
N THR A 192 4.10 -36.19 -33.24
CA THR A 192 2.94 -37.09 -33.20
C THR A 192 3.19 -38.29 -32.28
N ILE A 193 2.30 -38.47 -31.31
CA ILE A 193 2.19 -39.68 -30.49
C ILE A 193 1.40 -40.69 -31.32
N VAL A 194 2.06 -41.72 -31.82
CA VAL A 194 1.44 -42.79 -32.61
C VAL A 194 1.16 -43.99 -31.70
N VAL A 195 -0.10 -44.34 -31.54
CA VAL A 195 -0.55 -45.54 -30.83
C VAL A 195 -0.91 -46.58 -31.92
N SER A 196 -0.02 -47.53 -32.12
CA SER A 196 -0.30 -48.73 -32.95
C SER A 196 -1.20 -49.66 -32.19
N LEU A 197 -2.44 -49.80 -32.61
CA LEU A 197 -3.45 -50.61 -31.91
C LEU A 197 -3.16 -52.09 -32.01
N ALA A 198 -3.46 -52.83 -30.94
CA ALA A 198 -3.40 -54.31 -30.95
C ALA A 198 -4.46 -54.86 -31.94
N THR A 199 -4.10 -55.97 -32.59
CA THR A 199 -4.99 -56.65 -33.50
C THR A 199 -5.04 -58.16 -33.22
N GLY A 200 -6.18 -58.77 -33.44
CA GLY A 200 -6.37 -60.20 -33.34
C GLY A 200 -6.02 -60.97 -34.57
N ALA A 201 -6.27 -62.31 -34.53
CA ALA A 201 -5.98 -63.25 -35.59
C ALA A 201 -6.84 -63.02 -36.88
N GLY A 202 -6.42 -63.60 -37.98
CA GLY A 202 -7.14 -63.58 -39.24
C GLY A 202 -7.02 -62.27 -40.00
N ALA A 203 -8.10 -61.53 -40.20
CA ALA A 203 -8.11 -60.22 -40.89
C ALA A 203 -7.54 -59.07 -40.02
N GLY A 204 -7.08 -59.36 -38.82
CA GLY A 204 -6.50 -58.39 -37.91
C GLY A 204 -7.49 -57.35 -37.36
N PRO A 205 -8.64 -57.77 -36.77
CA PRO A 205 -9.56 -56.80 -36.14
C PRO A 205 -8.88 -56.11 -34.96
N ILE A 206 -9.13 -54.85 -34.74
CA ILE A 206 -8.61 -54.12 -33.56
C ILE A 206 -9.18 -54.77 -32.28
N THR A 207 -8.32 -54.96 -31.29
CA THR A 207 -8.69 -55.50 -29.98
C THR A 207 -8.35 -54.61 -28.83
N SER A 208 -7.68 -53.47 -29.06
CA SER A 208 -7.37 -52.48 -28.01
C SER A 208 -8.62 -51.74 -27.54
N THR A 209 -8.85 -51.73 -26.23
CA THR A 209 -9.94 -50.98 -25.63
C THR A 209 -9.49 -49.58 -25.28
N ALA A 210 -10.42 -48.68 -24.92
CA ALA A 210 -10.13 -47.31 -24.54
C ALA A 210 -9.21 -47.24 -23.28
N GLU A 211 -9.43 -48.14 -22.29
CA GLU A 211 -8.53 -48.32 -21.13
C GLU A 211 -7.12 -48.72 -21.57
N ASN A 212 -6.98 -49.75 -22.43
CA ASN A 212 -5.65 -50.19 -22.87
C ASN A 212 -4.87 -49.05 -23.56
N VAL A 213 -5.52 -48.27 -24.40
CA VAL A 213 -4.90 -47.16 -25.12
C VAL A 213 -4.47 -46.05 -24.14
N ALA A 214 -5.34 -45.63 -23.22
CA ALA A 214 -5.02 -44.62 -22.21
C ALA A 214 -3.86 -45.06 -21.37
N ASP A 215 -3.85 -46.31 -20.85
CA ASP A 215 -2.78 -46.88 -20.04
C ASP A 215 -1.46 -46.94 -20.80
N ALA A 216 -1.48 -47.39 -22.04
CA ALA A 216 -0.28 -47.44 -22.90
C ALA A 216 0.35 -46.06 -23.09
N ILE A 217 -0.44 -44.99 -23.30
CA ILE A 217 0.04 -43.61 -23.39
C ILE A 217 0.65 -43.17 -22.03
N ASN A 218 -0.03 -43.44 -20.93
CA ASN A 218 0.37 -43.00 -19.60
C ASN A 218 1.63 -43.70 -19.03
N VAL A 219 1.94 -44.93 -19.50
CA VAL A 219 3.16 -45.66 -19.08
C VAL A 219 4.34 -45.38 -20.04
N HIS A 220 4.10 -44.95 -21.27
CA HIS A 220 5.16 -44.69 -22.25
C HIS A 220 6.11 -43.56 -21.81
N LEU A 221 7.42 -43.82 -21.80
CA LEU A 221 8.43 -42.98 -21.15
C LEU A 221 8.39 -41.49 -21.58
N ILE A 222 8.16 -41.21 -22.85
CA ILE A 222 8.14 -39.85 -23.40
C ILE A 222 6.70 -39.33 -23.46
N ALA A 223 5.71 -40.11 -23.91
CA ALA A 223 4.34 -39.62 -24.06
C ALA A 223 3.76 -39.13 -22.75
N LYS A 224 4.02 -39.83 -21.64
CA LYS A 224 3.58 -39.43 -20.27
C LYS A 224 4.15 -38.11 -19.77
N GLN A 225 5.21 -37.60 -20.39
CA GLN A 225 5.75 -36.26 -20.06
C GLN A 225 5.04 -35.17 -20.81
N LEU A 226 4.48 -35.49 -21.99
CA LEU A 226 3.81 -34.53 -22.86
C LEU A 226 2.31 -34.45 -22.62
N VAL A 227 1.68 -35.59 -22.36
CA VAL A 227 0.23 -35.72 -22.21
C VAL A 227 -0.19 -36.62 -21.06
N THR A 228 -1.46 -36.51 -20.70
CA THR A 228 -2.18 -37.48 -19.88
C THR A 228 -3.38 -37.99 -20.65
N ALA A 229 -3.62 -39.29 -20.68
CA ALA A 229 -4.77 -39.90 -21.31
C ALA A 229 -5.75 -40.44 -20.26
N THR A 230 -7.02 -40.23 -20.48
CA THR A 230 -8.13 -40.78 -19.68
C THR A 230 -9.14 -41.43 -20.62
N TYR A 231 -9.97 -42.31 -20.09
CA TYR A 231 -11.04 -42.98 -20.85
C TYR A 231 -12.40 -42.73 -20.19
N SER A 232 -13.47 -42.89 -20.98
CA SER A 232 -14.85 -42.78 -20.50
C SER A 232 -15.38 -44.10 -19.98
N GLY A 233 -16.30 -44.03 -19.01
CA GLY A 233 -16.95 -45.19 -18.40
C GLY A 233 -15.94 -46.17 -17.77
N ASP A 234 -16.10 -47.47 -18.10
CA ASP A 234 -15.17 -48.52 -17.72
C ASP A 234 -14.06 -48.81 -18.74
N GLY A 235 -14.07 -48.08 -19.88
CA GLY A 235 -13.05 -48.18 -20.89
C GLY A 235 -12.98 -49.48 -21.67
N THR A 236 -13.98 -50.35 -21.56
CA THR A 236 -13.95 -51.73 -22.09
C THR A 236 -14.27 -51.85 -23.59
N THR A 237 -14.80 -50.76 -24.20
CA THR A 237 -15.13 -50.75 -25.61
C THR A 237 -13.86 -50.66 -26.47
N VAL A 238 -13.80 -51.51 -27.53
CA VAL A 238 -12.71 -51.48 -28.50
C VAL A 238 -12.72 -50.15 -29.24
N VAL A 239 -11.56 -49.50 -29.35
CA VAL A 239 -11.41 -48.20 -30.05
C VAL A 239 -11.31 -48.40 -31.54
N GLU A 240 -11.63 -47.32 -32.32
CA GLU A 240 -11.38 -47.28 -33.77
C GLU A 240 -10.03 -46.61 -34.09
N ALA A 241 -9.54 -46.80 -35.29
CA ALA A 241 -8.38 -46.08 -35.80
C ALA A 241 -8.75 -44.61 -36.07
N HIS A 242 -7.89 -43.71 -35.64
CA HIS A 242 -8.04 -42.27 -35.87
C HIS A 242 -6.83 -41.71 -36.59
N ALA A 243 -7.07 -40.92 -37.64
CA ALA A 243 -6.00 -40.14 -38.30
C ALA A 243 -5.32 -39.19 -37.29
N GLY A 244 -4.07 -38.86 -37.52
CA GLY A 244 -3.33 -37.93 -36.69
C GLY A 244 -4.06 -36.59 -36.57
N ALA A 245 -4.44 -36.23 -35.36
CA ALA A 245 -5.12 -34.98 -35.01
C ALA A 245 -4.38 -34.22 -33.91
N ALA A 246 -4.29 -32.93 -34.07
CA ALA A 246 -3.70 -32.06 -33.06
C ALA A 246 -4.65 -31.92 -31.84
N LEU A 247 -4.08 -31.79 -30.65
CA LEU A 247 -4.82 -31.29 -29.51
C LEU A 247 -5.24 -29.83 -29.76
N ALA A 248 -6.27 -29.35 -29.12
CA ALA A 248 -6.82 -28.04 -29.36
C ALA A 248 -7.35 -27.40 -28.04
N GLY A 249 -7.65 -26.11 -28.11
CA GLY A 249 -8.20 -25.37 -26.96
C GLY A 249 -7.17 -24.99 -25.88
N GLY A 250 -5.89 -25.27 -26.14
CA GLY A 250 -4.82 -24.72 -25.30
C GLY A 250 -4.73 -23.21 -25.46
N ALA A 251 -4.78 -22.49 -24.34
CA ALA A 251 -4.71 -21.03 -24.31
C ALA A 251 -3.66 -20.57 -23.32
N ALA A 252 -2.92 -19.52 -23.67
CA ALA A 252 -1.98 -18.89 -22.74
C ALA A 252 -2.72 -18.25 -21.58
N GLU A 253 -2.02 -18.09 -20.48
CA GLU A 253 -2.46 -17.24 -19.37
C GLU A 253 -2.67 -15.82 -19.87
N ILE A 254 -3.76 -15.19 -19.45
CA ILE A 254 -4.00 -13.76 -19.61
C ILE A 254 -3.65 -13.13 -18.29
N ALA A 255 -2.55 -12.35 -18.25
CA ALA A 255 -2.09 -11.64 -17.06
C ALA A 255 -3.22 -10.83 -16.43
N GLY A 256 -3.30 -10.87 -15.13
CA GLY A 256 -4.30 -10.13 -14.36
C GLY A 256 -4.14 -8.63 -14.52
N LYS A 257 -5.24 -7.93 -14.67
CA LYS A 257 -5.31 -6.48 -14.54
C LYS A 257 -5.67 -6.14 -13.11
N ILE A 258 -5.17 -5.02 -12.62
CA ILE A 258 -5.62 -4.46 -11.34
C ILE A 258 -7.11 -4.11 -11.49
N VAL A 259 -7.93 -4.58 -10.55
CA VAL A 259 -9.37 -4.33 -10.49
C VAL A 259 -9.79 -3.62 -9.20
N SER A 260 -8.89 -3.48 -8.23
CA SER A 260 -9.14 -2.71 -7.01
C SER A 260 -9.45 -1.26 -7.34
N THR A 261 -10.51 -0.73 -6.75
CA THR A 261 -10.83 0.71 -6.76
C THR A 261 -10.09 1.44 -5.64
N VAL A 262 -10.00 2.77 -5.74
CA VAL A 262 -9.44 3.62 -4.68
C VAL A 262 -10.20 3.43 -3.37
N ALA A 263 -11.54 3.36 -3.41
CA ALA A 263 -12.36 3.11 -2.22
C ALA A 263 -12.01 1.80 -1.52
N GLU A 264 -11.89 0.70 -2.30
CA GLU A 264 -11.52 -0.61 -1.73
C GLU A 264 -10.12 -0.61 -1.10
N VAL A 265 -9.16 0.12 -1.69
CA VAL A 265 -7.83 0.29 -1.12
C VAL A 265 -7.87 1.06 0.20
N VAL A 266 -8.59 2.18 0.24
CA VAL A 266 -8.79 2.98 1.45
C VAL A 266 -9.46 2.16 2.56
N ASP A 267 -10.54 1.44 2.21
CA ASP A 267 -11.24 0.57 3.16
C ASP A 267 -10.32 -0.56 3.70
N ALA A 268 -9.47 -1.14 2.83
CA ALA A 268 -8.54 -2.17 3.23
C ALA A 268 -7.46 -1.65 4.19
N ILE A 269 -6.93 -0.45 3.96
CA ILE A 269 -5.95 0.21 4.85
C ILE A 269 -6.59 0.47 6.20
N ASN A 270 -7.72 1.19 6.23
CA ASN A 270 -8.39 1.62 7.46
C ASN A 270 -9.02 0.45 8.22
N GLY A 271 -9.39 -0.64 7.52
CA GLY A 271 -9.93 -1.85 8.13
C GLY A 271 -8.88 -2.81 8.69
N HIS A 272 -7.60 -2.63 8.38
CA HIS A 272 -6.54 -3.51 8.86
C HIS A 272 -6.12 -3.14 10.29
N PHE A 273 -6.30 -4.05 11.24
CA PHE A 273 -6.18 -3.79 12.69
C PHE A 273 -4.86 -3.13 13.13
N ASP A 274 -3.73 -3.55 12.57
CA ASP A 274 -2.43 -3.01 12.96
C ASP A 274 -2.03 -1.80 12.11
N VAL A 275 -2.43 -1.71 10.85
CA VAL A 275 -2.14 -0.58 9.97
C VAL A 275 -2.92 0.66 10.40
N ALA A 276 -4.19 0.52 10.77
CA ALA A 276 -5.03 1.62 11.26
C ALA A 276 -4.54 2.28 12.57
N LYS A 277 -3.53 1.71 13.22
CA LYS A 277 -2.84 2.34 14.36
C LYS A 277 -1.66 3.21 13.91
N LEU A 278 -1.17 3.01 12.70
CA LEU A 278 0.01 3.68 12.16
C LEU A 278 -0.37 4.79 11.20
N ILE A 279 -1.34 4.52 10.31
CA ILE A 279 -1.78 5.44 9.27
C ILE A 279 -3.30 5.42 9.13
N GLU A 280 -3.84 6.53 8.62
CA GLU A 280 -5.21 6.68 8.13
C GLU A 280 -5.16 7.03 6.64
N ALA A 281 -6.09 6.49 5.85
CA ALA A 281 -6.18 6.76 4.41
C ALA A 281 -7.52 7.42 4.06
N GLU A 282 -7.48 8.39 3.15
CA GLU A 282 -8.65 9.08 2.62
C GLU A 282 -8.57 9.16 1.09
N ALA A 283 -9.69 8.93 0.40
CA ALA A 283 -9.76 9.07 -1.04
C ALA A 283 -9.82 10.55 -1.45
N ILE A 284 -9.00 10.93 -2.44
CA ILE A 284 -9.04 12.26 -3.05
C ILE A 284 -9.77 12.15 -4.39
N GLY A 285 -10.77 12.99 -4.59
CA GLY A 285 -11.54 13.05 -5.83
C GLY A 285 -12.48 11.86 -6.01
N LYS A 286 -12.38 11.15 -7.14
CA LYS A 286 -13.31 10.07 -7.49
C LYS A 286 -12.85 8.71 -6.97
N ASP A 287 -13.47 8.22 -5.92
CA ASP A 287 -13.15 6.97 -5.22
C ASP A 287 -13.39 5.68 -6.03
N SER A 288 -14.24 5.74 -7.06
CA SER A 288 -14.52 4.61 -7.96
C SER A 288 -13.48 4.41 -9.08
N GLY A 289 -12.42 5.20 -9.10
CA GLY A 289 -11.28 5.01 -10.01
C GLY A 289 -10.51 3.73 -9.66
N LEU A 290 -9.93 3.07 -10.68
CA LEU A 290 -9.06 1.92 -10.44
C LEU A 290 -7.73 2.38 -9.87
N ALA A 291 -7.28 1.69 -8.83
CA ALA A 291 -5.96 1.89 -8.28
C ALA A 291 -4.86 1.49 -9.28
N ILE A 292 -3.69 2.09 -9.14
CA ILE A 292 -2.48 1.70 -9.90
C ILE A 292 -1.38 1.32 -8.92
N ALA A 293 -0.39 0.57 -9.40
CA ALA A 293 0.78 0.27 -8.60
C ALA A 293 1.62 1.54 -8.38
N VAL A 294 1.96 1.80 -7.12
CA VAL A 294 2.81 2.91 -6.68
C VAL A 294 4.00 2.33 -5.91
N ALA A 295 5.21 2.76 -6.24
CA ALA A 295 6.41 2.36 -5.51
C ALA A 295 6.32 2.78 -4.03
N ALA A 296 7.12 2.16 -3.16
CA ALA A 296 7.20 2.56 -1.76
C ALA A 296 7.56 4.04 -1.65
N THR A 297 6.62 4.83 -1.13
CA THR A 297 6.71 6.29 -0.99
C THR A 297 6.69 6.64 0.48
N PRO A 298 7.68 7.37 1.01
CA PRO A 298 7.67 7.78 2.42
C PRO A 298 6.61 8.84 2.67
N LEU A 299 6.04 8.84 3.87
CA LEU A 299 5.30 9.97 4.38
C LEU A 299 6.32 11.09 4.70
N ALA A 300 5.87 12.33 4.71
CA ALA A 300 6.72 13.49 4.95
C ALA A 300 5.97 14.63 5.65
N GLY A 301 6.72 15.60 6.15
CA GLY A 301 6.15 16.81 6.79
C GLY A 301 5.72 16.60 8.23
N GLY A 302 6.00 15.42 8.81
CA GLY A 302 5.85 15.22 10.25
C GLY A 302 6.86 16.07 11.01
N ASP A 303 6.40 16.74 12.04
CA ASP A 303 7.17 17.64 12.88
C ASP A 303 6.71 17.51 14.33
N ASP A 304 7.65 17.40 15.27
CA ASP A 304 7.33 17.24 16.69
C ASP A 304 6.76 18.53 17.30
N GLY A 305 6.75 19.61 16.54
CA GLY A 305 6.38 20.91 17.05
C GLY A 305 7.38 21.45 18.07
N SER A 306 7.02 22.52 18.74
CA SER A 306 7.88 23.16 19.74
C SER A 306 7.20 23.32 21.11
N GLY A 307 5.91 23.01 21.20
CA GLY A 307 5.12 23.21 22.42
C GLY A 307 5.66 22.46 23.65
N TYR A 308 6.21 21.27 23.45
CA TYR A 308 6.78 20.46 24.54
C TYR A 308 8.01 21.10 25.20
N GLU A 309 8.66 22.07 24.55
CA GLU A 309 9.79 22.83 25.09
C GLU A 309 9.37 24.14 25.79
N ALA A 310 8.07 24.37 25.97
CA ALA A 310 7.56 25.55 26.62
C ALA A 310 8.02 25.63 28.09
N GLU A 311 8.58 26.77 28.49
CA GLU A 311 9.08 27.02 29.84
C GLU A 311 8.28 28.09 30.59
N GLY A 312 7.60 28.98 29.86
CA GLY A 312 6.79 30.02 30.45
C GLY A 312 6.01 30.84 29.42
N VAL A 313 5.44 31.94 29.88
CA VAL A 313 4.63 32.87 29.08
C VAL A 313 5.18 34.28 29.23
N LEU A 314 5.36 34.99 28.12
CA LEU A 314 5.90 36.35 28.13
C LEU A 314 4.93 37.34 28.84
N LEU A 315 5.40 38.08 29.82
CA LEU A 315 4.56 38.93 30.67
C LEU A 315 4.06 40.19 29.96
N TYR A 316 4.89 40.78 29.07
CA TYR A 316 4.60 42.03 28.34
C TYR A 316 5.24 42.03 26.97
N ASP A 317 4.79 42.93 26.09
CA ASP A 317 5.36 43.09 24.75
C ASP A 317 6.84 43.45 24.80
N VAL A 318 7.67 42.78 23.96
CA VAL A 318 9.12 43.03 23.90
C VAL A 318 9.47 43.44 22.45
N ASP A 319 10.08 44.63 22.31
CA ASP A 319 10.56 45.14 21.00
C ASP A 319 11.97 44.62 20.72
N VAL A 320 12.07 43.68 19.79
CA VAL A 320 13.30 43.07 19.30
C VAL A 320 13.75 43.62 17.94
N THR A 321 13.27 44.80 17.58
CA THR A 321 13.57 45.40 16.26
C THR A 321 15.08 45.58 16.05
N HIS A 322 15.82 45.90 17.06
CA HIS A 322 17.26 46.16 17.01
C HIS A 322 18.15 45.00 17.47
N GLY A 323 17.58 43.83 17.70
CA GLY A 323 18.23 42.60 18.20
C GLY A 323 17.55 42.11 19.47
N ASP A 324 18.11 41.08 20.07
CA ASP A 324 17.58 40.48 21.29
C ASP A 324 17.38 41.52 22.40
N ALA A 325 16.26 41.44 23.08
CA ALA A 325 15.87 42.43 24.07
C ALA A 325 15.45 41.82 25.41
N PRO A 326 15.68 42.51 26.52
CA PRO A 326 15.27 42.03 27.84
C PRO A 326 13.75 41.98 27.97
N GLY A 327 13.25 40.86 28.51
CA GLY A 327 11.85 40.59 28.81
C GLY A 327 11.65 39.96 30.15
N ALA A 328 10.42 39.59 30.46
CA ALA A 328 10.10 38.82 31.68
C ALA A 328 9.17 37.67 31.31
N MET A 329 9.53 36.43 31.65
CA MET A 329 8.78 35.23 31.44
C MET A 329 8.10 34.79 32.76
N ILE A 330 6.79 34.60 32.70
CA ILE A 330 6.02 34.02 33.81
C ILE A 330 6.33 32.53 33.86
N VAL A 331 6.82 32.06 34.99
CA VAL A 331 7.14 30.64 35.22
C VAL A 331 6.16 29.97 36.16
N TRP A 332 5.35 30.74 36.86
CA TRP A 332 4.25 30.29 37.69
C TRP A 332 3.15 31.35 37.74
N GLY A 333 1.90 30.93 37.53
CA GLY A 333 0.78 31.88 37.59
C GLY A 333 -0.49 31.38 36.94
N PHE A 334 -1.44 32.32 36.78
CA PHE A 334 -2.77 32.07 36.24
C PHE A 334 -3.00 32.97 35.01
N ILE A 335 -3.18 32.37 33.85
CA ILE A 335 -3.31 33.04 32.54
C ILE A 335 -4.75 32.99 32.07
N ASP A 336 -5.25 34.12 31.55
CA ASP A 336 -6.56 34.25 30.92
C ASP A 336 -6.39 34.03 29.41
N LYS A 337 -6.82 32.89 28.90
CA LYS A 337 -6.71 32.55 27.48
C LYS A 337 -7.37 33.58 26.55
N SER A 338 -8.50 34.17 27.00
CA SER A 338 -9.21 35.18 26.18
C SER A 338 -8.38 36.43 25.88
N LYS A 339 -7.25 36.60 26.58
CA LYS A 339 -6.32 37.72 26.46
C LYS A 339 -5.04 37.39 25.68
N LEU A 340 -4.86 36.14 25.30
CA LEU A 340 -3.76 35.72 24.45
C LEU A 340 -4.07 36.09 22.98
N ASP A 341 -3.06 36.33 22.18
CA ASP A 341 -3.24 36.56 20.75
C ASP A 341 -3.42 35.22 20.02
N GLU A 342 -2.83 34.14 20.55
CA GLU A 342 -2.96 32.77 20.07
C GLU A 342 -3.25 31.84 21.25
N ASP A 343 -4.10 30.84 21.03
CA ASP A 343 -4.35 29.79 22.02
C ASP A 343 -3.10 28.91 22.18
N PRO A 344 -2.78 28.51 23.41
CA PRO A 344 -1.68 27.57 23.63
C PRO A 344 -2.01 26.19 23.03
N CYS A 345 -1.05 25.58 22.32
CA CYS A 345 -1.18 24.20 21.87
C CYS A 345 -1.18 23.25 23.08
N ASP A 346 -1.73 22.04 22.89
CA ASP A 346 -1.90 21.06 23.96
C ASP A 346 -0.56 20.67 24.60
N ASP A 347 0.50 20.55 23.80
CA ASP A 347 1.84 20.21 24.29
C ASP A 347 2.44 21.32 25.15
N ALA A 348 2.23 22.58 24.78
CA ALA A 348 2.64 23.72 25.59
C ALA A 348 1.86 23.77 26.90
N VAL A 349 0.56 23.50 26.88
CA VAL A 349 -0.26 23.36 28.10
C VAL A 349 0.27 22.23 29.00
N ALA A 350 0.60 21.09 28.39
CA ALA A 350 1.15 19.95 29.12
C ALA A 350 2.54 20.25 29.72
N ALA A 351 3.44 20.88 28.95
CA ALA A 351 4.78 21.26 29.41
C ALA A 351 4.75 22.25 30.56
N LEU A 352 3.77 23.16 30.59
CA LEU A 352 3.57 24.17 31.60
C LEU A 352 2.70 23.71 32.79
N ALA A 353 2.11 22.50 32.72
CA ALA A 353 1.21 21.96 33.74
C ALA A 353 1.86 21.95 35.14
N GLY A 354 1.07 22.31 36.18
CA GLY A 354 1.53 22.40 37.53
C GLY A 354 2.30 23.70 37.87
N ARG A 355 2.67 24.49 36.88
CA ARG A 355 3.31 25.81 37.05
C ARG A 355 2.41 26.95 36.56
N ILE A 356 1.80 26.77 35.39
CA ILE A 356 0.88 27.76 34.79
C ILE A 356 -0.47 27.11 34.63
N VAL A 357 -1.52 27.83 34.97
CA VAL A 357 -2.91 27.41 34.78
C VAL A 357 -3.56 28.39 33.81
N PHE A 358 -4.03 27.82 32.71
CA PHE A 358 -4.80 28.55 31.68
C PHE A 358 -6.29 28.46 31.98
N PHE A 359 -6.98 29.60 31.94
CA PHE A 359 -8.42 29.70 32.16
C PHE A 359 -9.14 30.09 30.88
N ASP A 360 -10.14 29.33 30.53
CA ASP A 360 -11.17 29.75 29.57
C ASP A 360 -12.18 30.62 30.29
N VAL A 361 -12.58 31.77 29.75
CA VAL A 361 -13.52 32.73 30.36
C VAL A 361 -14.83 32.74 29.56
#